data_0a4db20a9b1ea0ebb129c93f4bea9daf
#
_entry.id   0a4db20a9b1ea0ebb129c93f4bea9daf
#
_cell.length_a   1.000
_cell.length_b   1.000
_cell.length_c   1.000
_cell.angle_alpha   90.00
_cell.angle_beta   90.00
_cell.angle_gamma   90.00
#
_symmetry.space_group_name_H-M   'P 1'
#
loop_
_entity.id
_entity.type
_entity.pdbx_description
1 polymer ?
#
loop_
_entity_poly.entity_id
_entity_poly.type
_entity_poly.pdbx_seq_one_letter_code
_entity_poly.pdbx_strand_id
1 'polypeptide(L)'
;IPEKFRWRNWAVDKKDGQALTGEELLEFINGADGLFNTLKNLPVDAGTPRGKSIVKEVFSDLNQYMKNGILLRQIINVIDEIDFADADDRHTFGDIYEGILKDLQSAGHAGEFYTPRALTDFMVRTLKPQLGEKFGDFTSGTGGFLTSALDYLNKQVKTTEDFENFQNAVVGQEWKPLPYLLSITNLLVHDIEAPNIRHCDSLATKMSDFKEDD
;
A
#
# COMPACT_ATOMS: atom_id res chain seq x y z
N ILE A 1 7.78 8.29 -12.24
CA ILE A 1 9.04 7.95 -11.56
C ILE A 1 10.16 8.02 -12.57
N PRO A 2 11.30 8.71 -12.29
CA PRO A 2 12.47 8.73 -13.15
C PRO A 2 12.95 7.32 -13.49
N GLU A 3 13.40 7.11 -14.72
CA GLU A 3 13.70 5.78 -15.25
C GLU A 3 14.75 5.02 -14.43
N LYS A 4 15.79 5.71 -13.96
CA LYS A 4 16.84 5.12 -13.12
C LYS A 4 16.31 4.53 -11.80
N PHE A 5 15.14 4.99 -11.31
CA PHE A 5 14.51 4.55 -10.07
C PHE A 5 13.36 3.55 -10.29
N ARG A 6 13.09 3.13 -11.51
CA ARG A 6 12.17 2.04 -11.76
C ARG A 6 12.80 0.73 -11.30
N TRP A 7 12.04 -0.10 -10.58
CA TRP A 7 12.51 -1.35 -9.96
C TRP A 7 13.39 -2.17 -10.91
N ARG A 8 12.92 -2.45 -12.10
CA ARG A 8 13.63 -3.26 -13.11
C ARG A 8 14.97 -2.68 -13.59
N ASN A 9 15.28 -1.44 -13.27
CA ASN A 9 16.51 -0.78 -13.73
C ASN A 9 17.63 -0.81 -12.67
N TRP A 10 17.32 -1.01 -11.38
CA TRP A 10 18.29 -0.98 -10.32
C TRP A 10 18.21 -2.18 -9.36
N ALA A 11 17.00 -2.73 -9.15
CA ALA A 11 16.80 -3.81 -8.19
C ALA A 11 17.16 -5.17 -8.77
N VAL A 12 16.84 -5.40 -10.06
CA VAL A 12 17.08 -6.68 -10.73
C VAL A 12 18.55 -6.91 -10.97
N ASP A 13 19.10 -8.04 -10.50
CA ASP A 13 20.47 -8.47 -10.81
C ASP A 13 20.48 -9.18 -12.18
N LYS A 14 20.56 -8.39 -13.25
CA LYS A 14 20.57 -8.89 -14.64
C LYS A 14 21.84 -9.64 -15.03
N LYS A 15 22.90 -9.49 -14.24
CA LYS A 15 24.19 -10.14 -14.45
C LYS A 15 24.76 -10.44 -13.08
N ASP A 16 24.87 -11.70 -12.75
CA ASP A 16 25.36 -12.18 -11.47
C ASP A 16 26.46 -11.29 -10.88
N GLY A 17 26.17 -10.65 -9.75
CA GLY A 17 27.10 -9.83 -9.00
C GLY A 17 27.36 -8.41 -9.52
N GLN A 18 26.56 -7.87 -10.47
CA GLN A 18 26.67 -6.49 -10.96
C GLN A 18 25.60 -5.54 -10.40
N ALA A 19 24.65 -6.05 -9.62
CA ALA A 19 23.67 -5.21 -8.96
C ALA A 19 24.30 -4.39 -7.83
N LEU A 20 23.76 -3.18 -7.60
CA LEU A 20 24.19 -2.33 -6.49
C LEU A 20 24.10 -3.08 -5.16
N THR A 21 25.15 -3.00 -4.36
CA THR A 21 25.26 -3.64 -3.04
C THR A 21 26.06 -2.77 -2.07
N GLY A 22 26.13 -3.15 -0.80
CA GLY A 22 26.94 -2.47 0.21
C GLY A 22 26.62 -0.97 0.34
N GLU A 23 27.66 -0.16 0.42
CA GLU A 23 27.52 1.29 0.59
C GLU A 23 26.94 1.98 -0.65
N GLU A 24 27.24 1.49 -1.84
CA GLU A 24 26.70 2.04 -3.08
C GLU A 24 25.18 1.92 -3.15
N LEU A 25 24.63 0.79 -2.71
CA LEU A 25 23.17 0.59 -2.62
C LEU A 25 22.55 1.52 -1.58
N LEU A 26 23.19 1.67 -0.42
CA LEU A 26 22.71 2.59 0.62
C LEU A 26 22.70 4.05 0.15
N GLU A 27 23.76 4.48 -0.54
CA GLU A 27 23.83 5.83 -1.12
C GLU A 27 22.80 6.02 -2.24
N PHE A 28 22.61 5.01 -3.11
CA PHE A 28 21.58 5.05 -4.14
C PHE A 28 20.17 5.23 -3.55
N ILE A 29 19.89 4.61 -2.40
CA ILE A 29 18.57 4.70 -1.75
C ILE A 29 18.44 5.98 -0.92
N ASN A 30 19.43 6.31 -0.09
CA ASN A 30 19.33 7.35 0.95
C ASN A 30 20.02 8.67 0.58
N GLY A 31 20.85 8.69 -0.47
CA GLY A 31 21.62 9.87 -0.87
C GLY A 31 20.74 11.09 -1.19
N ALA A 32 21.34 12.26 -1.24
CA ALA A 32 20.63 13.51 -1.52
C ALA A 32 19.85 13.47 -2.84
N ASP A 33 20.41 12.84 -3.88
CA ASP A 33 19.77 12.59 -5.17
C ASP A 33 19.33 11.12 -5.31
N GLY A 34 19.16 10.43 -4.18
CA GLY A 34 18.79 9.03 -4.09
C GLY A 34 17.32 8.75 -4.32
N LEU A 35 16.98 7.45 -4.30
CA LEU A 35 15.64 6.94 -4.57
C LEU A 35 14.60 7.58 -3.65
N PHE A 36 14.77 7.48 -2.32
CA PHE A 36 13.79 7.95 -1.36
C PHE A 36 13.56 9.46 -1.46
N ASN A 37 14.63 10.24 -1.55
CA ASN A 37 14.51 11.69 -1.66
C ASN A 37 13.86 12.11 -2.97
N THR A 38 14.12 11.41 -4.08
CA THR A 38 13.47 11.65 -5.36
C THR A 38 11.98 11.33 -5.32
N LEU A 39 11.58 10.19 -4.71
CA LEU A 39 10.18 9.80 -4.60
C LEU A 39 9.38 10.72 -3.67
N LYS A 40 9.99 11.13 -2.56
CA LYS A 40 9.43 12.12 -1.62
C LYS A 40 9.15 13.49 -2.29
N ASN A 41 9.98 13.91 -3.24
CA ASN A 41 9.88 15.19 -3.90
C ASN A 41 9.26 15.10 -5.31
N LEU A 42 8.52 14.03 -5.62
CA LEU A 42 7.83 13.91 -6.91
C LEU A 42 6.91 15.12 -7.15
N PRO A 43 6.96 15.73 -8.34
CA PRO A 43 6.02 16.78 -8.68
C PRO A 43 4.61 16.19 -8.84
N VAL A 44 3.68 16.69 -8.05
CA VAL A 44 2.27 16.28 -8.03
C VAL A 44 1.41 17.53 -8.09
N ASP A 45 0.46 17.55 -9.01
CA ASP A 45 -0.55 18.58 -9.21
C ASP A 45 -1.96 17.96 -9.35
N ALA A 46 -2.97 18.76 -9.56
CA ALA A 46 -4.36 18.32 -9.67
C ALA A 46 -4.64 17.34 -10.84
N GLY A 47 -3.77 17.30 -11.85
CA GLY A 47 -3.89 16.38 -13.00
C GLY A 47 -3.00 15.14 -12.87
N THR A 48 -2.31 14.97 -11.75
CA THR A 48 -1.37 13.86 -11.57
C THR A 48 -2.14 12.55 -11.32
N PRO A 49 -1.82 11.45 -12.02
CA PRO A 49 -2.42 10.15 -11.74
C PRO A 49 -2.28 9.75 -10.27
N ARG A 50 -3.35 9.20 -9.69
CA ARG A 50 -3.44 8.84 -8.26
C ARG A 50 -2.26 7.99 -7.78
N GLY A 51 -1.83 6.99 -8.55
CA GLY A 51 -0.69 6.15 -8.21
C GLY A 51 0.61 6.93 -7.97
N LYS A 52 0.85 8.03 -8.72
CA LYS A 52 2.03 8.87 -8.49
C LYS A 52 1.90 9.70 -7.21
N SER A 53 0.69 10.16 -6.88
CA SER A 53 0.40 10.87 -5.63
C SER A 53 0.62 9.94 -4.42
N ILE A 54 0.11 8.70 -4.50
CA ILE A 54 0.32 7.67 -3.47
C ILE A 54 1.81 7.43 -3.22
N VAL A 55 2.61 7.27 -4.27
CA VAL A 55 4.06 7.07 -4.12
C VAL A 55 4.68 8.24 -3.36
N LYS A 56 4.36 9.48 -3.71
CA LYS A 56 4.87 10.66 -3.00
C LYS A 56 4.44 10.66 -1.53
N GLU A 57 3.16 10.42 -1.26
CA GLU A 57 2.58 10.41 0.09
C GLU A 57 3.26 9.35 0.96
N VAL A 58 3.38 8.12 0.48
CA VAL A 58 4.06 7.01 1.16
C VAL A 58 5.50 7.38 1.49
N PHE A 59 6.26 7.88 0.53
CA PHE A 59 7.67 8.21 0.73
C PHE A 59 7.90 9.49 1.55
N SER A 60 6.89 10.34 1.76
CA SER A 60 7.02 11.57 2.56
C SER A 60 7.51 11.30 3.98
N ASP A 61 7.01 10.26 4.61
CA ASP A 61 7.31 9.90 6.01
C ASP A 61 8.13 8.61 6.14
N LEU A 62 8.46 7.97 5.01
CA LEU A 62 9.22 6.74 5.01
C LEU A 62 10.71 7.00 5.22
N ASN A 63 11.31 6.22 6.13
CA ASN A 63 12.76 6.21 6.35
C ASN A 63 13.30 4.79 6.20
N GLN A 64 14.43 4.69 5.53
CA GLN A 64 15.16 3.43 5.43
C GLN A 64 16.09 3.30 6.64
N TYR A 65 15.88 2.29 7.48
CA TYR A 65 16.61 2.07 8.72
C TYR A 65 17.74 1.03 8.61
N MET A 66 17.78 0.26 7.54
CA MET A 66 18.85 -0.74 7.33
C MET A 66 20.16 -0.04 7.02
N LYS A 67 21.20 -0.40 7.78
CA LYS A 67 22.54 0.17 7.63
C LYS A 67 23.51 -0.81 6.94
N ASN A 68 23.06 -2.01 6.62
CA ASN A 68 23.86 -3.02 5.95
C ASN A 68 23.33 -3.24 4.53
N GLY A 69 24.03 -2.67 3.54
CA GLY A 69 23.61 -2.75 2.14
C GLY A 69 23.72 -4.15 1.53
N ILE A 70 24.51 -5.05 2.11
CA ILE A 70 24.58 -6.45 1.68
C ILE A 70 23.30 -7.19 2.08
N LEU A 71 22.86 -7.04 3.34
CA LEU A 71 21.59 -7.62 3.79
C LEU A 71 20.40 -7.00 3.04
N LEU A 72 20.44 -5.69 2.79
CA LEU A 72 19.42 -5.00 2.00
C LEU A 72 19.34 -5.58 0.57
N ARG A 73 20.49 -5.84 -0.08
CA ARG A 73 20.54 -6.51 -1.39
C ARG A 73 19.90 -7.91 -1.35
N GLN A 74 20.19 -8.70 -0.32
CA GLN A 74 19.58 -10.02 -0.17
C GLN A 74 18.06 -9.95 -0.09
N ILE A 75 17.50 -8.99 0.67
CA ILE A 75 16.05 -8.78 0.76
C ILE A 75 15.49 -8.35 -0.59
N ILE A 76 16.14 -7.41 -1.29
CA ILE A 76 15.71 -6.96 -2.62
C ILE A 76 15.65 -8.13 -3.60
N ASN A 77 16.65 -9.02 -3.57
CA ASN A 77 16.64 -10.18 -4.45
C ASN A 77 15.47 -11.13 -4.18
N VAL A 78 15.14 -11.37 -2.90
CA VAL A 78 13.95 -12.18 -2.54
C VAL A 78 12.64 -11.52 -3.01
N ILE A 79 12.52 -10.19 -2.87
CA ILE A 79 11.33 -9.46 -3.34
C ILE A 79 11.24 -9.50 -4.88
N ASP A 80 12.38 -9.46 -5.58
CA ASP A 80 12.42 -9.48 -7.04
C ASP A 80 11.97 -10.83 -7.66
N GLU A 81 11.99 -11.91 -6.87
CA GLU A 81 11.45 -13.23 -7.27
C GLU A 81 9.92 -13.24 -7.36
N ILE A 82 9.23 -12.27 -6.75
CA ILE A 82 7.76 -12.17 -6.75
C ILE A 82 7.31 -11.46 -8.03
N ASP A 83 6.51 -12.11 -8.86
CA ASP A 83 5.86 -11.47 -9.99
C ASP A 83 4.50 -10.86 -9.59
N PHE A 84 4.52 -9.60 -9.15
CA PHE A 84 3.29 -8.88 -8.80
C PHE A 84 2.31 -8.67 -9.98
N ALA A 85 2.68 -9.00 -11.21
CA ALA A 85 1.76 -9.02 -12.35
C ALA A 85 1.01 -10.36 -12.43
N ASP A 86 1.56 -11.43 -11.85
CA ASP A 86 0.88 -12.72 -11.73
C ASP A 86 -0.11 -12.72 -10.57
N ALA A 87 -1.32 -13.28 -10.78
CA ALA A 87 -2.37 -13.28 -9.77
C ALA A 87 -2.05 -14.23 -8.61
N ASP A 88 -1.50 -15.40 -8.90
CA ASP A 88 -1.20 -16.42 -7.88
C ASP A 88 -0.06 -15.95 -6.96
N ASP A 89 0.96 -15.28 -7.52
CA ASP A 89 2.04 -14.67 -6.75
C ASP A 89 1.54 -13.54 -5.87
N ARG A 90 0.63 -12.68 -6.37
CA ARG A 90 -0.01 -11.63 -5.56
C ARG A 90 -0.82 -12.20 -4.41
N HIS A 91 -1.61 -13.25 -4.64
CA HIS A 91 -2.38 -13.89 -3.58
C HIS A 91 -1.46 -14.54 -2.53
N THR A 92 -0.41 -15.25 -2.96
CA THR A 92 0.58 -15.82 -2.05
C THR A 92 1.26 -14.74 -1.20
N PHE A 93 1.64 -13.62 -1.82
CA PHE A 93 2.19 -12.48 -1.08
C PHE A 93 1.17 -11.88 -0.13
N GLY A 94 -0.10 -11.80 -0.52
CA GLY A 94 -1.22 -11.34 0.31
C GLY A 94 -1.37 -12.19 1.58
N ASP A 95 -1.31 -13.51 1.46
CA ASP A 95 -1.39 -14.43 2.60
C ASP A 95 -0.21 -14.27 3.57
N ILE A 96 1.01 -14.11 3.04
CA ILE A 96 2.21 -13.81 3.85
C ILE A 96 2.05 -12.45 4.53
N TYR A 97 1.58 -11.45 3.82
CA TYR A 97 1.36 -10.10 4.34
C TYR A 97 0.33 -10.08 5.48
N GLU A 98 -0.80 -10.77 5.32
CA GLU A 98 -1.79 -10.96 6.38
C GLU A 98 -1.19 -11.67 7.61
N GLY A 99 -0.29 -12.64 7.40
CA GLY A 99 0.48 -13.28 8.48
C GLY A 99 1.33 -12.27 9.25
N ILE A 100 2.08 -11.42 8.55
CA ILE A 100 2.89 -10.34 9.15
C ILE A 100 2.01 -9.36 9.93
N LEU A 101 0.86 -8.96 9.38
CA LEU A 101 -0.08 -8.08 10.07
C LEU A 101 -0.60 -8.71 11.37
N LYS A 102 -0.93 -10.01 11.38
CA LYS A 102 -1.34 -10.74 12.58
C LYS A 102 -0.25 -10.79 13.64
N ASP A 103 0.99 -11.00 13.23
CA ASP A 103 2.15 -11.01 14.15
C ASP A 103 2.39 -9.64 14.75
N LEU A 104 2.29 -8.57 13.98
CA LEU A 104 2.37 -7.19 14.46
C LEU A 104 1.23 -6.87 15.45
N GLN A 105 0.03 -7.36 15.18
CA GLN A 105 -1.14 -7.24 16.06
C GLN A 105 -0.92 -7.94 17.41
N SER A 106 -0.40 -9.17 17.39
CA SER A 106 -0.20 -9.99 18.59
C SER A 106 0.96 -9.49 19.45
N ALA A 107 1.97 -8.86 18.84
CA ALA A 107 3.14 -8.34 19.54
C ALA A 107 2.84 -7.13 20.44
N GLY A 108 1.67 -6.50 20.32
CA GLY A 108 1.22 -5.38 21.17
C GLY A 108 2.14 -4.17 21.17
N HIS A 109 3.05 -4.07 20.18
CA HIS A 109 4.02 -3.00 20.11
C HIS A 109 3.32 -1.68 19.73
N ALA A 110 3.51 -0.67 20.56
CA ALA A 110 2.99 0.71 20.40
C ALA A 110 1.50 0.94 20.76
N GLY A 111 0.82 0.03 21.48
CA GLY A 111 -0.57 0.28 21.95
C GLY A 111 -1.59 0.36 20.82
N GLU A 112 -1.30 -0.22 19.69
CA GLU A 112 -2.23 -0.32 18.57
C GLU A 112 -3.02 -1.63 18.67
N PHE A 113 -4.34 -1.51 18.71
CA PHE A 113 -5.25 -2.64 18.71
C PHE A 113 -5.91 -2.70 17.34
N TYR A 114 -5.77 -3.85 16.68
CA TYR A 114 -6.40 -4.10 15.39
C TYR A 114 -7.66 -4.95 15.60
N THR A 115 -8.72 -4.58 14.90
CA THR A 115 -9.96 -5.33 14.96
C THR A 115 -9.76 -6.73 14.37
N PRO A 116 -10.09 -7.81 15.09
CA PRO A 116 -9.94 -9.16 14.57
C PRO A 116 -10.69 -9.37 13.26
N ARG A 117 -10.09 -10.08 12.30
CA ARG A 117 -10.66 -10.29 10.96
C ARG A 117 -12.06 -10.92 11.02
N ALA A 118 -12.30 -11.88 11.92
CA ALA A 118 -13.62 -12.47 12.09
C ALA A 118 -14.71 -11.44 12.43
N LEU A 119 -14.35 -10.35 13.15
CA LEU A 119 -15.28 -9.29 13.50
C LEU A 119 -15.51 -8.34 12.32
N THR A 120 -14.46 -7.95 11.59
CA THR A 120 -14.62 -7.12 10.40
C THR A 120 -15.46 -7.82 9.34
N ASP A 121 -15.23 -9.11 9.09
CA ASP A 121 -16.03 -9.91 8.18
C ASP A 121 -17.49 -10.03 8.61
N PHE A 122 -17.74 -10.26 9.90
CA PHE A 122 -19.10 -10.31 10.43
C PHE A 122 -19.84 -9.00 10.22
N MET A 123 -19.20 -7.87 10.50
CA MET A 123 -19.81 -6.54 10.34
C MET A 123 -20.09 -6.23 8.88
N VAL A 124 -19.15 -6.49 7.97
CA VAL A 124 -19.32 -6.30 6.52
C VAL A 124 -20.46 -7.18 5.98
N ARG A 125 -20.50 -8.46 6.36
CA ARG A 125 -21.58 -9.37 5.95
C ARG A 125 -22.97 -8.95 6.50
N THR A 126 -22.97 -8.26 7.62
CA THR A 126 -24.22 -7.72 8.20
C THR A 126 -24.69 -6.49 7.44
N LEU A 127 -23.77 -5.60 7.06
CA LEU A 127 -24.05 -4.39 6.25
C LEU A 127 -24.43 -4.73 4.82
N LYS A 128 -23.86 -5.79 4.24
CA LYS A 128 -24.12 -6.24 2.85
C LYS A 128 -23.90 -5.15 1.80
N PRO A 129 -22.71 -4.53 1.75
CA PRO A 129 -22.44 -3.50 0.75
C PRO A 129 -22.65 -4.02 -0.67
N GLN A 130 -23.03 -3.12 -1.58
CA GLN A 130 -23.26 -3.44 -2.98
C GLN A 130 -22.25 -2.71 -3.87
N LEU A 131 -21.91 -3.28 -5.02
CA LEU A 131 -21.12 -2.57 -6.03
C LEU A 131 -21.84 -1.28 -6.45
N GLY A 132 -21.07 -0.20 -6.58
CA GLY A 132 -21.59 1.16 -6.82
C GLY A 132 -21.84 1.98 -5.54
N GLU A 133 -21.85 1.33 -4.37
CA GLU A 133 -21.81 2.04 -3.08
C GLU A 133 -20.36 2.33 -2.67
N LYS A 134 -20.17 3.36 -1.83
CA LYS A 134 -18.88 3.67 -1.20
C LYS A 134 -18.86 3.13 0.22
N PHE A 135 -17.86 2.31 0.52
CA PHE A 135 -17.58 1.81 1.87
C PHE A 135 -16.44 2.62 2.47
N GLY A 136 -16.73 3.41 3.50
CA GLY A 136 -15.78 4.32 4.12
C GLY A 136 -15.29 3.85 5.48
N ASP A 137 -13.96 3.95 5.72
CA ASP A 137 -13.34 3.78 7.03
C ASP A 137 -12.38 4.94 7.30
N PHE A 138 -12.80 5.87 8.15
CA PHE A 138 -12.07 7.11 8.45
C PHE A 138 -11.03 6.97 9.56
N THR A 139 -10.75 5.74 10.01
CA THR A 139 -9.71 5.36 10.97
C THR A 139 -9.15 4.01 10.59
N SER A 140 -8.77 3.87 9.32
CA SER A 140 -8.62 2.58 8.65
C SER A 140 -7.53 1.68 9.23
N GLY A 141 -6.59 2.21 10.00
CA GLY A 141 -5.49 1.42 10.53
C GLY A 141 -4.73 0.74 9.39
N THR A 142 -4.63 -0.58 9.42
CA THR A 142 -4.04 -1.39 8.34
C THR A 142 -5.04 -1.76 7.23
N GLY A 143 -6.24 -1.19 7.23
CA GLY A 143 -7.27 -1.41 6.21
C GLY A 143 -8.12 -2.67 6.41
N GLY A 144 -8.18 -3.23 7.62
CA GLY A 144 -8.87 -4.50 7.89
C GLY A 144 -10.36 -4.51 7.52
N PHE A 145 -11.11 -3.42 7.77
CA PHE A 145 -12.49 -3.30 7.34
C PHE A 145 -12.62 -3.13 5.82
N LEU A 146 -11.71 -2.36 5.22
CA LEU A 146 -11.73 -2.10 3.78
C LEU A 146 -11.46 -3.40 3.00
N THR A 147 -10.48 -4.21 3.43
CA THR A 147 -10.21 -5.48 2.78
C THR A 147 -11.32 -6.51 2.98
N SER A 148 -11.95 -6.59 4.17
CA SER A 148 -13.15 -7.41 4.37
C SER A 148 -14.30 -6.99 3.45
N ALA A 149 -14.46 -5.67 3.20
CA ALA A 149 -15.44 -5.18 2.24
C ALA A 149 -15.09 -5.56 0.80
N LEU A 150 -13.81 -5.46 0.41
CA LEU A 150 -13.35 -5.90 -0.91
C LEU A 150 -13.56 -7.40 -1.14
N ASP A 151 -13.24 -8.26 -0.17
CA ASP A 151 -13.50 -9.71 -0.24
C ASP A 151 -14.98 -10.04 -0.41
N TYR A 152 -15.84 -9.21 0.19
CA TYR A 152 -17.29 -9.37 0.03
C TYR A 152 -17.78 -8.88 -1.33
N LEU A 153 -17.30 -7.72 -1.81
CA LEU A 153 -17.70 -7.09 -3.07
C LEU A 153 -17.13 -7.81 -4.29
N ASN A 154 -15.92 -8.37 -4.21
CA ASN A 154 -15.28 -9.10 -5.31
C ASN A 154 -16.16 -10.25 -5.84
N LYS A 155 -16.95 -10.89 -4.96
CA LYS A 155 -17.89 -11.95 -5.35
C LYS A 155 -19.04 -11.47 -6.22
N GLN A 156 -19.28 -10.17 -6.29
CA GLN A 156 -20.32 -9.52 -7.07
C GLN A 156 -19.84 -9.10 -8.46
N VAL A 157 -18.50 -9.02 -8.67
CA VAL A 157 -17.87 -8.60 -9.93
C VAL A 157 -18.11 -9.64 -11.02
N LYS A 158 -18.74 -9.23 -12.13
CA LYS A 158 -19.05 -10.08 -13.30
C LYS A 158 -18.76 -9.41 -14.63
N THR A 159 -18.70 -8.10 -14.66
CA THR A 159 -18.51 -7.30 -15.88
C THR A 159 -17.35 -6.32 -15.71
N THR A 160 -16.94 -5.67 -16.79
CA THR A 160 -15.93 -4.59 -16.73
C THR A 160 -16.44 -3.41 -15.92
N GLU A 161 -17.72 -3.06 -16.03
CA GLU A 161 -18.35 -2.00 -15.24
C GLU A 161 -18.35 -2.34 -13.74
N ASP A 162 -18.64 -3.62 -13.39
CA ASP A 162 -18.54 -4.08 -12.01
C ASP A 162 -17.10 -3.95 -11.47
N PHE A 163 -16.11 -4.25 -12.32
CA PHE A 163 -14.71 -4.10 -11.95
C PHE A 163 -14.31 -2.64 -11.72
N GLU A 164 -14.78 -1.72 -12.57
CA GLU A 164 -14.58 -0.28 -12.37
C GLU A 164 -15.23 0.20 -11.06
N ASN A 165 -16.43 -0.25 -10.76
CA ASN A 165 -17.11 0.03 -9.50
C ASN A 165 -16.34 -0.56 -8.30
N PHE A 166 -15.80 -1.77 -8.43
CA PHE A 166 -14.98 -2.42 -7.41
C PHE A 166 -13.70 -1.62 -7.12
N GLN A 167 -12.99 -1.14 -8.15
CA GLN A 167 -11.79 -0.31 -8.00
C GLN A 167 -12.03 0.96 -7.19
N ASN A 168 -13.26 1.45 -7.17
CA ASN A 168 -13.67 2.68 -6.49
C ASN A 168 -14.54 2.44 -5.25
N ALA A 169 -14.74 1.20 -4.83
CA ALA A 169 -15.72 0.85 -3.80
C ALA A 169 -15.33 1.29 -2.39
N VAL A 170 -14.03 1.37 -2.09
CA VAL A 170 -13.55 1.65 -0.72
C VAL A 170 -12.82 2.98 -0.65
N VAL A 171 -13.03 3.69 0.47
CA VAL A 171 -12.34 4.93 0.79
C VAL A 171 -11.88 4.88 2.25
N GLY A 172 -10.71 5.45 2.55
CA GLY A 172 -10.18 5.42 3.91
C GLY A 172 -9.41 6.67 4.30
N GLN A 173 -9.22 6.82 5.61
CA GLN A 173 -8.33 7.82 6.19
C GLN A 173 -7.51 7.18 7.30
N GLU A 174 -6.22 7.48 7.34
CA GLU A 174 -5.32 7.05 8.40
C GLU A 174 -4.28 8.14 8.68
N TRP A 175 -4.08 8.43 9.95
CA TRP A 175 -3.15 9.50 10.35
C TRP A 175 -1.74 8.99 10.58
N LYS A 176 -1.57 7.77 11.10
CA LYS A 176 -0.24 7.24 11.41
C LYS A 176 0.47 6.75 10.16
N PRO A 177 1.74 7.13 9.93
CA PRO A 177 2.47 6.79 8.70
C PRO A 177 2.58 5.28 8.45
N LEU A 178 2.92 4.49 9.48
CA LEU A 178 3.09 3.05 9.31
C LEU A 178 1.76 2.33 9.01
N PRO A 179 0.67 2.49 9.78
CA PRO A 179 -0.63 1.93 9.42
C PRO A 179 -1.13 2.39 8.04
N TYR A 180 -0.92 3.66 7.67
CA TYR A 180 -1.23 4.16 6.33
C TYR A 180 -0.50 3.38 5.23
N LEU A 181 0.83 3.21 5.36
CA LEU A 181 1.61 2.40 4.42
C LEU A 181 1.09 0.96 4.34
N LEU A 182 0.81 0.35 5.49
CA LEU A 182 0.29 -1.01 5.58
C LEU A 182 -1.08 -1.13 4.93
N SER A 183 -1.97 -0.14 5.09
CA SER A 183 -3.29 -0.14 4.45
C SER A 183 -3.21 0.02 2.94
N ILE A 184 -2.35 0.91 2.43
CA ILE A 184 -2.10 1.04 0.98
C ILE A 184 -1.62 -0.29 0.40
N THR A 185 -0.62 -0.92 1.03
CA THR A 185 -0.11 -2.23 0.59
C THR A 185 -1.20 -3.29 0.62
N ASN A 186 -2.01 -3.31 1.67
CA ASN A 186 -3.10 -4.26 1.84
C ASN A 186 -4.14 -4.15 0.72
N LEU A 187 -4.53 -2.92 0.33
CA LEU A 187 -5.45 -2.73 -0.78
C LEU A 187 -4.83 -3.11 -2.13
N LEU A 188 -3.54 -2.83 -2.35
CA LEU A 188 -2.84 -3.24 -3.57
C LEU A 188 -2.83 -4.76 -3.75
N VAL A 189 -2.60 -5.54 -2.68
CA VAL A 189 -2.65 -7.01 -2.76
C VAL A 189 -4.07 -7.56 -2.85
N HIS A 190 -5.10 -6.75 -2.59
CA HIS A 190 -6.51 -7.05 -2.85
C HIS A 190 -7.00 -6.47 -4.19
N ASP A 191 -6.11 -6.36 -5.17
CA ASP A 191 -6.38 -5.96 -6.55
C ASP A 191 -6.92 -4.52 -6.75
N ILE A 192 -6.72 -3.61 -5.78
CA ILE A 192 -7.01 -2.18 -5.97
C ILE A 192 -5.78 -1.49 -6.56
N GLU A 193 -5.85 -1.08 -7.82
CA GLU A 193 -4.71 -0.48 -8.54
C GLU A 193 -4.30 0.89 -8.00
N ALA A 194 -5.26 1.67 -7.51
CA ALA A 194 -5.04 3.02 -6.99
C ALA A 194 -5.82 3.25 -5.69
N PRO A 195 -5.34 2.72 -4.55
CA PRO A 195 -6.02 2.81 -3.26
C PRO A 195 -6.45 4.24 -2.91
N ASN A 196 -7.72 4.43 -2.55
CA ASN A 196 -8.25 5.72 -2.12
C ASN A 196 -8.21 5.84 -0.59
N ILE A 197 -6.99 5.91 -0.05
CA ILE A 197 -6.75 6.19 1.37
C ILE A 197 -6.01 7.52 1.47
N ARG A 198 -6.47 8.39 2.37
CA ARG A 198 -5.86 9.70 2.62
C ARG A 198 -5.02 9.63 3.89
N HIS A 199 -3.77 10.12 3.81
CA HIS A 199 -2.92 10.27 4.99
C HIS A 199 -3.26 11.60 5.69
N CYS A 200 -4.21 11.57 6.62
CA CYS A 200 -4.68 12.76 7.30
C CYS A 200 -5.33 12.44 8.66
N ASP A 201 -5.45 13.46 9.51
CA ASP A 201 -6.22 13.40 10.74
C ASP A 201 -7.72 13.56 10.41
N SER A 202 -8.47 12.49 10.56
CA SER A 202 -9.92 12.46 10.28
C SER A 202 -10.72 13.40 11.18
N LEU A 203 -10.27 13.65 12.42
CA LEU A 203 -10.94 14.57 13.33
C LEU A 203 -10.68 16.04 13.00
N ALA A 204 -9.57 16.32 12.30
CA ALA A 204 -9.24 17.67 11.82
C ALA A 204 -9.81 17.96 10.43
N THR A 205 -10.24 16.93 9.69
CA THR A 205 -10.80 17.04 8.33
C THR A 205 -12.17 17.69 8.37
N LYS A 206 -12.37 18.74 7.58
CA LYS A 206 -13.67 19.44 7.45
C LYS A 206 -14.44 18.88 6.28
N MET A 207 -15.79 18.98 6.33
CA MET A 207 -16.65 18.60 5.20
C MET A 207 -16.30 19.32 3.89
N SER A 208 -15.78 20.55 3.98
CA SER A 208 -15.30 21.32 2.82
C SER A 208 -14.04 20.74 2.16
N ASP A 209 -13.34 19.86 2.85
CA ASP A 209 -12.08 19.26 2.37
C ASP A 209 -12.34 18.00 1.53
N PHE A 210 -13.59 17.49 1.55
CA PHE A 210 -14.04 16.41 0.67
C PHE A 210 -14.48 16.99 -0.68
N LYS A 211 -14.06 16.36 -1.76
CA LYS A 211 -14.51 16.66 -3.12
C LYS A 211 -15.63 15.71 -3.51
N GLU A 212 -16.39 16.06 -4.55
CA GLU A 212 -17.50 15.21 -5.05
C GLU A 212 -17.03 13.79 -5.44
N ASP A 213 -15.74 13.62 -5.77
CA ASP A 213 -15.16 12.34 -6.20
C ASP A 213 -14.44 11.57 -5.07
N ASP A 214 -14.47 12.07 -3.83
CA ASP A 214 -13.82 11.42 -2.66
C ASP A 214 -14.69 10.32 -2.02
#